data_e8560aa6a29039024b2d8364949be155
#
_entry.id   e8560aa6a29039024b2d8364949be155
#
_cell.length_a   1.000
_cell.length_b   1.000
_cell.length_c   1.000
_cell.angle_alpha   90.00
_cell.angle_beta   90.00
_cell.angle_gamma   90.00
#
_symmetry.space_group_name_H-M   'P 1'
#
loop_
_entity.id
_entity.type
_entity.pdbx_description
1 polymer ?
#
loop_
_entity_poly.entity_id
_entity_poly.type
_entity_poly.pdbx_seq_one_letter_code
_entity_poly.pdbx_strand_id
1 'polypeptide(L)'
;MRGYSTRQVSDLIGLNPPQIRHYVRSEVLKPNRTERGHYRFSFQDVVLLRTAKGMIDSNVSVRKSYKALRKLKSELSAARSLSALRIFASGNKVL
;
A
#
# COMPACT_ATOMS: atom_id res chain seq x y z
N MET A 1 -2.71 18.04 6.57
CA MET A 1 -2.44 16.94 5.64
C MET A 1 -3.45 15.83 5.82
N ARG A 2 -3.96 15.36 4.71
CA ARG A 2 -4.88 14.23 4.74
C ARG A 2 -4.09 12.94 4.57
N GLY A 3 -4.59 11.89 5.16
CA GLY A 3 -3.95 10.60 5.09
C GLY A 3 -4.29 9.77 6.30
N TYR A 4 -3.79 8.56 6.30
CA TYR A 4 -4.06 7.61 7.37
C TYR A 4 -2.82 7.49 8.24
N SER A 5 -3.04 7.50 9.57
CA SER A 5 -1.94 7.23 10.49
C SER A 5 -1.62 5.74 10.49
N THR A 6 -0.46 5.38 11.02
CA THR A 6 -0.08 3.97 11.16
C THR A 6 -1.15 3.19 11.92
N ARG A 7 -1.67 3.77 12.99
CA ARG A 7 -2.69 3.11 13.80
C ARG A 7 -3.98 2.91 13.01
N GLN A 8 -4.40 3.93 12.26
CA GLN A 8 -5.60 3.81 11.44
C GLN A 8 -5.45 2.71 10.39
N VAL A 9 -4.31 2.65 9.74
CA VAL A 9 -4.03 1.63 8.75
C VAL A 9 -4.02 0.24 9.41
N SER A 10 -3.40 0.14 10.56
CA SER A 10 -3.37 -1.10 11.32
C SER A 10 -4.78 -1.59 11.62
N ASP A 11 -5.64 -0.71 12.09
CA ASP A 11 -7.02 -1.06 12.42
C ASP A 11 -7.83 -1.44 11.18
N LEU A 12 -7.61 -0.72 10.08
CA LEU A 12 -8.35 -0.97 8.83
C LEU A 12 -7.97 -2.28 8.17
N ILE A 13 -6.71 -2.62 8.21
CA ILE A 13 -6.18 -3.74 7.41
C ILE A 13 -5.94 -4.98 8.24
N GLY A 14 -5.61 -4.80 9.51
CA GLY A 14 -5.29 -5.94 10.38
C GLY A 14 -3.83 -6.33 10.37
N LEU A 15 -2.96 -5.42 9.96
CA LEU A 15 -1.52 -5.57 10.12
C LEU A 15 -1.09 -4.83 11.38
N ASN A 16 -0.16 -5.38 12.13
CA ASN A 16 0.32 -4.66 13.30
C ASN A 16 1.30 -3.55 12.89
N PRO A 17 1.49 -2.53 13.72
CA PRO A 17 2.37 -1.42 13.38
C PRO A 17 3.79 -1.82 12.99
N PRO A 18 4.45 -2.77 13.66
CA PRO A 18 5.78 -3.20 13.23
C PRO A 18 5.82 -3.75 11.81
N GLN A 19 4.80 -4.48 11.38
CA GLN A 19 4.71 -5.00 10.02
C GLN A 19 4.59 -3.85 9.02
N ILE A 20 3.76 -2.88 9.32
CA ILE A 20 3.58 -1.71 8.47
C ILE A 20 4.90 -0.96 8.32
N ARG A 21 5.58 -0.70 9.44
CA ARG A 21 6.86 0.00 9.41
C ARG A 21 7.93 -0.78 8.65
N HIS A 22 7.84 -2.09 8.68
CA HIS A 22 8.77 -2.93 7.94
C HIS A 22 8.65 -2.71 6.43
N TYR A 23 7.44 -2.58 5.91
CA TYR A 23 7.24 -2.25 4.51
C TYR A 23 7.75 -0.86 4.15
N VAL A 24 7.66 0.08 5.07
CA VAL A 24 8.23 1.42 4.86
C VAL A 24 9.76 1.35 4.80
N ARG A 25 10.38 0.62 5.71
CA ARG A 25 11.84 0.49 5.74
C ARG A 25 12.39 -0.20 4.50
N SER A 26 11.62 -1.13 3.93
CA SER A 26 12.04 -1.84 2.72
C SER A 26 11.82 -1.01 1.46
N GLU A 27 11.36 0.24 1.61
CA GLU A 27 11.12 1.17 0.52
C GLU A 27 10.00 0.76 -0.43
N VAL A 28 9.19 -0.21 -0.02
CA VAL A 28 7.98 -0.56 -0.77
C VAL A 28 6.97 0.58 -0.67
N LEU A 29 6.90 1.20 0.50
CA LEU A 29 6.03 2.34 0.75
C LEU A 29 6.87 3.56 1.06
N LYS A 30 6.42 4.72 0.60
CA LYS A 30 7.08 5.99 0.90
C LYS A 30 6.03 6.99 1.38
N PRO A 31 5.47 6.78 2.58
CA PRO A 31 4.44 7.67 3.09
C PRO A 31 5.01 9.04 3.44
N ASN A 32 4.15 10.02 3.41
CA ASN A 32 4.51 11.34 3.92
C ASN A 32 4.68 11.27 5.42
N ARG A 33 5.31 12.29 5.99
CA ARG A 33 5.48 12.40 7.44
C ARG A 33 4.94 13.73 7.91
N THR A 34 4.40 13.72 9.13
CA THR A 34 4.01 14.97 9.79
C THR A 34 5.27 15.66 10.33
N GLU A 35 5.11 16.87 10.84
CA GLU A 35 6.20 17.60 11.46
C GLU A 35 6.81 16.83 12.64
N ARG A 36 6.02 15.99 13.29
CA ARG A 36 6.48 15.17 14.39
C ARG A 36 7.09 13.84 13.95
N GLY A 37 7.22 13.65 12.64
CA GLY A 37 7.82 12.45 12.11
C GLY A 37 6.91 11.24 12.02
N HIS A 38 5.61 11.42 12.24
CA HIS A 38 4.64 10.34 12.12
C HIS A 38 4.29 10.11 10.66
N TYR A 39 4.09 8.85 10.28
CA TYR A 39 3.73 8.51 8.91
C TYR A 39 2.30 8.92 8.58
N ARG A 40 2.12 9.35 7.34
CA ARG A 40 0.80 9.61 6.76
C ARG A 40 0.68 8.82 5.47
N PHE A 41 -0.12 7.79 5.51
CA PHE A 41 -0.28 6.88 4.37
C PHE A 41 -1.37 7.39 3.44
N SER A 42 -1.11 7.32 2.14
CA SER A 42 -2.09 7.67 1.13
C SER A 42 -3.06 6.51 0.92
N PHE A 43 -4.13 6.76 0.18
CA PHE A 43 -5.04 5.69 -0.20
C PHE A 43 -4.31 4.60 -0.98
N GLN A 44 -3.40 4.99 -1.85
CA GLN A 44 -2.60 4.04 -2.61
C GLN A 44 -1.77 3.15 -1.68
N ASP A 45 -1.19 3.73 -0.65
CA ASP A 45 -0.44 2.97 0.35
C ASP A 45 -1.35 1.96 1.05
N VAL A 46 -2.58 2.37 1.36
CA VAL A 46 -3.55 1.47 2.00
C VAL A 46 -3.87 0.29 1.09
N VAL A 47 -4.05 0.54 -0.21
CA VAL A 47 -4.29 -0.52 -1.19
C VAL A 47 -3.14 -1.50 -1.22
N LEU A 48 -1.91 -0.99 -1.24
CA LEU A 48 -0.71 -1.82 -1.25
C LEU A 48 -0.62 -2.68 0.01
N LEU A 49 -0.88 -2.08 1.17
CA LEU A 49 -0.82 -2.80 2.44
C LEU A 49 -1.93 -3.84 2.54
N ARG A 50 -3.11 -3.55 2.01
CA ARG A 50 -4.20 -4.52 1.98
C ARG A 50 -3.83 -5.72 1.12
N THR A 51 -3.18 -5.48 -0.01
CA THR A 51 -2.68 -6.55 -0.86
C THR A 51 -1.64 -7.38 -0.13
N ALA A 52 -0.74 -6.72 0.61
CA ALA A 52 0.26 -7.40 1.42
C ALA A 52 -0.39 -8.31 2.46
N LYS A 53 -1.43 -7.82 3.12
CA LYS A 53 -2.15 -8.61 4.12
C LYS A 53 -2.73 -9.87 3.48
N GLY A 54 -3.33 -9.74 2.32
CA GLY A 54 -3.87 -10.89 1.60
C GLY A 54 -2.81 -11.92 1.26
N MET A 55 -1.63 -11.46 0.85
CA MET A 55 -0.52 -12.37 0.55
C MET A 55 -0.02 -13.07 1.80
N ILE A 56 0.08 -12.36 2.91
CA ILE A 56 0.51 -12.96 4.18
C ILE A 56 -0.49 -14.02 4.62
N ASP A 57 -1.77 -13.72 4.53
CA ASP A 57 -2.82 -14.66 4.90
C ASP A 57 -2.84 -15.90 4.00
N SER A 58 -2.32 -15.77 2.78
CA SER A 58 -2.21 -16.88 1.84
C SER A 58 -0.85 -17.58 1.91
N ASN A 59 -0.08 -17.32 2.95
CA ASN A 59 1.24 -17.92 3.18
C ASN A 59 2.27 -17.59 2.11
N VAL A 60 2.14 -16.44 1.47
CA VAL A 60 3.16 -15.96 0.54
C VAL A 60 4.34 -15.43 1.36
N SER A 61 5.55 -15.79 0.99
CA SER A 61 6.73 -15.35 1.73
C SER A 61 6.85 -13.82 1.69
N VAL A 62 7.47 -13.27 2.73
CA VAL A 62 7.66 -11.82 2.82
C VAL A 62 8.44 -11.29 1.62
N ARG A 63 9.47 -12.02 1.21
CA ARG A 63 10.27 -11.63 0.06
C ARG A 63 9.44 -11.55 -1.23
N LYS A 64 8.59 -12.53 -1.46
CA LYS A 64 7.71 -12.54 -2.63
C LYS A 64 6.69 -11.42 -2.54
N SER A 65 6.20 -11.13 -1.34
CA SER A 65 5.24 -10.05 -1.16
C SER A 65 5.87 -8.69 -1.50
N TYR A 66 7.11 -8.46 -1.12
CA TYR A 66 7.80 -7.21 -1.47
C TYR A 66 7.91 -7.03 -2.98
N LYS A 67 8.30 -8.10 -3.67
CA LYS A 67 8.45 -8.07 -5.12
C LYS A 67 7.12 -7.76 -5.80
N ALA A 68 6.06 -8.43 -5.36
CA ALA A 68 4.73 -8.22 -5.90
C ALA A 68 4.22 -6.80 -5.64
N LEU A 69 4.48 -6.27 -4.43
CA LEU A 69 4.06 -4.92 -4.08
C LEU A 69 4.79 -3.85 -4.88
N ARG A 70 6.08 -4.05 -5.13
CA ARG A 70 6.84 -3.11 -5.96
C ARG A 70 6.29 -3.06 -7.37
N LYS A 71 5.94 -4.21 -7.91
CA LYS A 71 5.33 -4.29 -9.23
C LYS A 71 3.98 -3.60 -9.25
N LEU A 72 3.14 -3.89 -8.28
CA LEU A 72 1.84 -3.26 -8.17
C LEU A 72 1.94 -1.74 -8.03
N LYS A 73 2.88 -1.28 -7.21
CA LYS A 73 3.11 0.14 -7.03
C LYS A 73 3.47 0.81 -8.35
N SER A 74 4.33 0.17 -9.14
CA SER A 74 4.71 0.68 -10.45
C SER A 74 3.51 0.76 -11.38
N GLU A 75 2.68 -0.27 -11.39
CA GLU A 75 1.47 -0.30 -12.21
C GLU A 75 0.48 0.78 -11.80
N LEU A 76 0.28 0.99 -10.49
CA LEU A 76 -0.61 2.02 -10.00
C LEU A 76 -0.11 3.42 -10.38
N SER A 77 1.19 3.65 -10.31
CA SER A 77 1.78 4.93 -10.69
C SER A 77 1.62 5.19 -12.19
N ALA A 78 1.84 4.17 -13.00
CA ALA A 78 1.66 4.28 -14.44
C ALA A 78 0.19 4.53 -14.80
N ALA A 79 -0.71 3.82 -14.14
CA ALA A 79 -2.13 3.97 -14.38
C ALA A 79 -2.62 5.38 -14.04
N ARG A 80 -2.08 5.97 -12.99
CA ARG A 80 -2.46 7.33 -12.60
C ARG A 80 -2.11 8.34 -13.68
N SER A 81 -0.97 8.20 -14.33
CA SER A 81 -0.57 9.11 -15.39
C SER A 81 -1.34 8.86 -16.68
N LEU A 82 -2.02 7.71 -16.80
CA LEU A 82 -2.80 7.35 -17.98
C LEU A 82 -4.31 7.37 -17.71
N SER A 83 -4.76 8.26 -16.83
CA SER A 83 -6.17 8.36 -16.45
C SER A 83 -6.63 7.15 -15.65
N ALA A 84 -5.91 6.88 -14.61
CA ALA A 84 -6.12 5.75 -13.72
C ALA A 84 -7.54 5.61 -13.20
N LEU A 85 -8.19 6.74 -12.93
CA LEU A 85 -9.56 6.70 -12.41
C LEU A 85 -10.50 5.95 -13.33
N ARG A 86 -10.34 6.12 -14.63
CA ARG A 86 -11.14 5.40 -15.62
C ARG A 86 -10.86 3.91 -15.53
N ILE A 87 -9.60 3.54 -15.45
CA ILE A 87 -9.19 2.14 -15.38
C ILE A 87 -9.74 1.48 -14.12
N PHE A 88 -9.61 2.14 -12.99
CA PHE A 88 -10.06 1.58 -11.73
C PHE A 88 -11.57 1.63 -11.57
N ALA A 89 -12.23 2.60 -12.18
CA ALA A 89 -13.68 2.63 -12.18
C ALA A 89 -14.26 1.43 -12.92
N SER A 90 -13.58 0.98 -13.96
CA SER A 90 -13.98 -0.19 -14.74
C SER A 90 -13.14 -1.40 -14.38
N GLY A 91 -12.45 -1.36 -13.28
CA GLY A 91 -11.40 -2.31 -12.96
C GLY A 91 -11.75 -3.77 -13.17
N ASN A 92 -12.92 -4.16 -12.77
CA ASN A 92 -13.35 -5.54 -12.89
C ASN A 92 -13.48 -5.99 -14.35
N LYS A 93 -13.82 -5.06 -15.20
CA LYS A 93 -14.01 -5.38 -16.61
C LYS A 93 -12.72 -5.35 -17.39
N VAL A 94 -11.84 -4.48 -16.97
CA VAL A 94 -10.53 -4.33 -17.60
C VAL A 94 -9.69 -5.56 -17.35
N LEU A 95 -9.88 -6.14 -16.24
CA LEU A 95 -9.19 -7.37 -15.85
C LEU A 95 -9.75 -8.60 -16.57
#